data_6190eb5fc52aa2fe0b289d341311f8bb
#
_entry.id   6190eb5fc52aa2fe0b289d341311f8bb
#
_cell.length_a   1.000
_cell.length_b   1.000
_cell.length_c   1.000
_cell.angle_alpha   90.00
_cell.angle_beta   90.00
_cell.angle_gamma   90.00
#
_symmetry.space_group_name_H-M   'P 1'
#
loop_
_entity.id
_entity.type
_entity.pdbx_description
1 polymer ?
#
loop_
_entity_poly.entity_id
_entity_poly.type
_entity_poly.pdbx_seq_one_letter_code
_entity_poly.pdbx_strand_id
1 'polypeptide(L)'
;MYVDDLIITGKNDDHIEQVKNELHAGFKMIDLGLIHYYLGVEVFQCPHHIFISHSKYAAEILQRFGMQDCKPVLTPMEQNLKLSKFEGGEKVDSTTYRQWIGSLIYLTTTHPDLSYAVSILSRFMQEPLDSH
;
A
#
# COMPACT_ATOMS: atom_id res chain seq x y z
N MET A 1 11.91 0.52 20.44
CA MET A 1 11.54 0.75 19.02
C MET A 1 12.69 1.53 18.43
N TYR A 2 13.45 0.92 17.56
CA TYR A 2 14.49 1.63 16.81
C TYR A 2 13.81 2.19 15.56
N VAL A 3 13.95 3.48 15.33
CA VAL A 3 13.56 4.15 14.09
C VAL A 3 14.87 4.39 13.35
N ASP A 4 15.08 3.67 12.26
CA ASP A 4 16.34 3.72 11.54
C ASP A 4 16.30 4.81 10.45
N ASP A 5 15.11 5.17 9.95
CA ASP A 5 14.91 6.12 8.86
C ASP A 5 14.05 7.32 9.29
N LEU A 6 14.43 8.50 8.82
CA LEU A 6 13.70 9.76 9.00
C LEU A 6 13.40 10.39 7.64
N ILE A 7 12.13 10.72 7.38
CA ILE A 7 11.72 11.47 6.20
C ILE A 7 11.47 12.92 6.60
N ILE A 8 12.14 13.85 5.91
CA ILE A 8 11.96 15.29 6.08
C ILE A 8 11.29 15.82 4.81
N THR A 9 10.22 16.58 4.96
CA THR A 9 9.50 17.20 3.85
C THR A 9 9.09 18.62 4.20
N GLY A 10 9.02 19.49 3.20
CA GLY A 10 8.64 20.89 3.40
C GLY A 10 8.54 21.64 2.07
N LYS A 11 8.02 22.85 2.11
CA LYS A 11 7.92 23.74 0.94
C LYS A 11 9.17 24.59 0.68
N ASN A 12 10.05 24.70 1.67
CA ASN A 12 11.22 25.58 1.63
C ASN A 12 12.47 24.74 1.85
N ASP A 13 13.32 24.71 0.85
CA ASP A 13 14.56 23.93 0.85
C ASP A 13 15.54 24.42 1.91
N ASP A 14 15.64 25.74 2.16
CA ASP A 14 16.52 26.31 3.20
C ASP A 14 16.12 25.81 4.59
N HIS A 15 14.81 25.68 4.83
CA HIS A 15 14.31 25.16 6.10
C HIS A 15 14.57 23.67 6.26
N ILE A 16 14.45 22.89 5.17
CA ILE A 16 14.81 21.48 5.16
C ILE A 16 16.30 21.31 5.50
N GLU A 17 17.18 22.10 4.88
CA GLU A 17 18.62 22.05 5.14
C GLU A 17 18.97 22.49 6.58
N GLN A 18 18.27 23.49 7.11
CA GLN A 18 18.43 23.86 8.53
C GLN A 18 18.09 22.70 9.47
N VAL A 19 16.94 22.04 9.26
CA VAL A 19 16.52 20.90 10.08
C VAL A 19 17.53 19.74 9.96
N LYS A 20 18.03 19.44 8.76
CA LYS A 20 19.07 18.44 8.57
C LYS A 20 20.33 18.77 9.37
N ASN A 21 20.80 20.01 9.33
CA ASN A 21 21.98 20.45 10.06
C ASN A 21 21.80 20.34 11.59
N GLU A 22 20.63 20.71 12.12
CA GLU A 22 20.30 20.56 13.53
C GLU A 22 20.30 19.09 13.95
N LEU A 23 19.74 18.20 13.14
CA LEU A 23 19.72 16.76 13.39
C LEU A 23 21.15 16.17 13.33
N HIS A 24 21.95 16.55 12.36
CA HIS A 24 23.35 16.12 12.25
C HIS A 24 24.22 16.57 13.44
N ALA A 25 23.91 17.70 14.05
CA ALA A 25 24.61 18.18 15.25
C ALA A 25 24.31 17.32 16.50
N GLY A 26 23.09 16.72 16.56
CA GLY A 26 22.66 15.92 17.71
C GLY A 26 22.76 14.41 17.53
N PHE A 27 22.79 13.93 16.29
CA PHE A 27 22.74 12.50 15.99
C PHE A 27 23.73 12.13 14.87
N LYS A 28 24.28 10.90 14.97
CA LYS A 28 25.07 10.34 13.88
C LYS A 28 24.15 9.85 12.80
N MET A 29 23.97 10.64 11.74
CA MET A 29 23.06 10.38 10.64
C MET A 29 23.79 10.45 9.30
N ILE A 30 23.20 9.85 8.26
CA ILE A 30 23.62 9.93 6.88
C ILE A 30 22.46 10.49 6.08
N ASP A 31 22.67 11.58 5.33
CA ASP A 31 21.69 12.08 4.38
C ASP A 31 21.71 11.21 3.12
N LEU A 32 20.59 10.56 2.82
CA LEU A 32 20.41 9.70 1.65
C LEU A 32 19.93 10.48 0.41
N GLY A 33 19.76 11.79 0.54
CA GLY A 33 19.29 12.65 -0.55
C GLY A 33 17.79 12.58 -0.80
N LEU A 34 17.37 12.82 -2.04
CA LEU A 34 15.95 12.80 -2.42
C LEU A 34 15.42 11.38 -2.42
N ILE A 35 14.23 11.21 -1.82
CA ILE A 35 13.55 9.93 -1.78
C ILE A 35 13.02 9.57 -3.18
N HIS A 36 13.31 8.34 -3.63
CA HIS A 36 12.82 7.77 -4.88
C HIS A 36 11.99 6.51 -4.66
N TYR A 37 12.28 5.79 -3.58
CA TYR A 37 11.60 4.56 -3.21
C TYR A 37 11.63 4.37 -1.70
N TYR A 38 10.49 4.10 -1.09
CA TYR A 38 10.39 3.88 0.34
C TYR A 38 9.23 2.94 0.69
N LEU A 39 9.53 1.85 1.37
CA LEU A 39 8.55 0.85 1.82
C LEU A 39 7.59 0.36 0.71
N GLY A 40 8.05 0.21 -0.53
CA GLY A 40 7.21 -0.22 -1.66
C GLY A 40 6.56 0.93 -2.44
N VAL A 41 6.65 2.16 -1.95
CA VAL A 41 6.18 3.38 -2.64
C VAL A 41 7.27 3.93 -3.54
N GLU A 42 6.95 4.14 -4.80
CA GLU A 42 7.78 4.88 -5.75
C GLU A 42 7.44 6.36 -5.65
N VAL A 43 8.47 7.22 -5.56
CA VAL A 43 8.31 8.67 -5.40
C VAL A 43 8.99 9.38 -6.58
N PHE A 44 8.21 10.10 -7.37
CA PHE A 44 8.68 10.89 -8.50
C PHE A 44 8.55 12.36 -8.17
N GLN A 45 9.67 13.05 -8.04
CA GLN A 45 9.72 14.46 -7.68
C GLN A 45 9.94 15.31 -8.92
N CYS A 46 9.04 16.27 -9.13
CA CYS A 46 9.11 17.27 -10.18
C CYS A 46 9.10 18.68 -9.56
N PRO A 47 9.53 19.74 -10.29
CA PRO A 47 9.64 21.09 -9.71
C PRO A 47 8.36 21.63 -9.05
N HIS A 48 7.19 21.17 -9.49
CA HIS A 48 5.90 21.69 -9.03
C HIS A 48 5.00 20.64 -8.38
N HIS A 49 5.38 19.36 -8.38
CA HIS A 49 4.56 18.29 -7.82
C HIS A 49 5.39 17.05 -7.44
N ILE A 50 4.86 16.28 -6.53
CA ILE A 50 5.38 14.96 -6.17
C ILE A 50 4.32 13.94 -6.57
N PHE A 51 4.70 12.94 -7.34
CA PHE A 51 3.87 11.82 -7.71
C PHE A 51 4.32 10.58 -6.93
N ILE A 52 3.37 9.88 -6.31
CA ILE A 52 3.61 8.64 -5.58
C ILE A 52 2.87 7.49 -6.26
N SER A 53 3.49 6.32 -6.32
CA SER A 53 2.96 5.15 -6.99
C SER A 53 3.33 3.86 -6.26
N HIS A 54 2.49 2.85 -6.40
CA HIS A 54 2.76 1.48 -6.00
C HIS A 54 2.83 0.53 -7.22
N SER A 55 3.25 1.01 -8.39
CA SER A 55 3.22 0.21 -9.63
C SER A 55 3.99 -1.10 -9.51
N LYS A 56 5.20 -1.07 -8.95
CA LYS A 56 5.99 -2.30 -8.70
C LYS A 56 5.32 -3.22 -7.69
N TYR A 57 4.85 -2.66 -6.58
CA TYR A 57 4.17 -3.44 -5.55
C TYR A 57 2.89 -4.09 -6.07
N ALA A 58 2.10 -3.38 -6.88
CA ALA A 58 0.92 -3.95 -7.54
C ALA A 58 1.28 -5.13 -8.45
N ALA A 59 2.33 -5.00 -9.26
CA ALA A 59 2.83 -6.10 -10.10
C ALA A 59 3.31 -7.30 -9.27
N GLU A 60 4.02 -7.06 -8.16
CA GLU A 60 4.45 -8.12 -7.23
C GLU A 60 3.27 -8.85 -6.59
N ILE A 61 2.21 -8.13 -6.21
CA ILE A 61 0.98 -8.74 -5.67
C ILE A 61 0.33 -9.63 -6.73
N LEU A 62 0.15 -9.13 -7.95
CA LEU A 62 -0.44 -9.90 -9.04
C LEU A 62 0.37 -11.17 -9.33
N GLN A 63 1.69 -11.08 -9.34
CA GLN A 63 2.57 -12.24 -9.50
C GLN A 63 2.42 -13.22 -8.34
N ARG A 64 2.44 -12.73 -7.10
CA ARG A 64 2.32 -13.54 -5.88
C ARG A 64 1.02 -14.33 -5.84
N PHE A 65 -0.06 -13.77 -6.35
CA PHE A 65 -1.38 -14.41 -6.37
C PHE A 65 -1.71 -15.09 -7.70
N GLY A 66 -0.75 -15.18 -8.63
CA GLY A 66 -0.93 -15.85 -9.93
C GLY A 66 -1.92 -15.16 -10.85
N MET A 67 -2.10 -13.85 -10.70
CA MET A 67 -3.07 -13.03 -11.44
C MET A 67 -2.43 -12.10 -12.49
N GLN A 68 -1.15 -12.23 -12.77
CA GLN A 68 -0.41 -11.36 -13.70
C GLN A 68 -0.97 -11.38 -15.12
N ASP A 69 -1.56 -12.50 -15.55
CA ASP A 69 -2.11 -12.69 -16.88
C ASP A 69 -3.65 -12.53 -16.92
N CYS A 70 -4.27 -12.12 -15.83
CA CYS A 70 -5.71 -11.91 -15.76
C CYS A 70 -6.13 -10.68 -16.57
N LYS A 71 -7.31 -10.75 -17.20
CA LYS A 71 -7.87 -9.57 -17.88
C LYS A 71 -8.27 -8.51 -16.86
N PRO A 72 -7.88 -7.25 -17.09
CA PRO A 72 -8.30 -6.16 -16.21
C PRO A 72 -9.82 -5.94 -16.29
N VAL A 73 -10.40 -5.55 -15.16
CA VAL A 73 -11.79 -5.14 -15.05
C VAL A 73 -11.88 -3.63 -14.78
N LEU A 74 -12.98 -3.01 -15.20
CA LEU A 74 -13.15 -1.55 -15.06
C LEU A 74 -13.51 -1.11 -13.63
N THR A 75 -14.13 -2.01 -12.86
CA THR A 75 -14.58 -1.72 -11.49
C THR A 75 -14.00 -2.74 -10.51
N PRO A 76 -13.51 -2.32 -9.36
CA PRO A 76 -12.91 -3.22 -8.37
C PRO A 76 -13.86 -4.29 -7.81
N MET A 77 -15.16 -4.03 -7.86
CA MET A 77 -16.19 -4.94 -7.38
C MET A 77 -17.48 -4.76 -8.20
N GLU A 78 -18.21 -5.83 -8.43
CA GLU A 78 -19.51 -5.77 -9.09
C GLU A 78 -20.51 -4.94 -8.28
N GLN A 79 -21.37 -4.20 -9.01
CA GLN A 79 -22.42 -3.44 -8.36
C GLN A 79 -23.45 -4.36 -7.72
N ASN A 80 -23.87 -4.03 -6.50
CA ASN A 80 -24.84 -4.80 -5.70
C ASN A 80 -24.39 -6.23 -5.33
N LEU A 81 -23.11 -6.55 -5.43
CA LEU A 81 -22.57 -7.82 -4.93
C LEU A 81 -22.86 -7.91 -3.42
N LYS A 82 -23.61 -8.93 -3.02
CA LYS A 82 -23.95 -9.22 -1.62
C LYS A 82 -23.12 -10.41 -1.17
N LEU A 83 -22.09 -10.14 -0.39
CA LEU A 83 -21.33 -11.19 0.29
C LEU A 83 -21.91 -11.43 1.68
N SER A 84 -22.04 -12.69 2.07
CA SER A 84 -22.65 -13.08 3.36
C SER A 84 -21.80 -14.14 4.05
N LYS A 85 -21.68 -14.04 5.38
CA LYS A 85 -21.02 -15.06 6.21
C LYS A 85 -21.73 -16.42 6.23
N PHE A 86 -22.98 -16.46 5.78
CA PHE A 86 -23.84 -17.65 5.84
C PHE A 86 -24.12 -18.26 4.46
N GLU A 87 -23.47 -17.78 3.41
CA GLU A 87 -23.52 -18.40 2.09
C GLU A 87 -22.73 -19.71 2.16
N GLY A 88 -23.34 -20.78 1.66
CA GLY A 88 -22.68 -22.08 1.59
C GLY A 88 -21.51 -22.01 0.63
N GLY A 89 -20.30 -22.28 1.13
CA GLY A 89 -19.04 -22.31 0.38
C GLY A 89 -18.01 -23.10 1.17
N GLU A 90 -16.92 -23.45 0.53
CA GLU A 90 -15.80 -24.12 1.21
C GLU A 90 -14.99 -23.10 2.03
N LYS A 91 -14.59 -23.51 3.23
CA LYS A 91 -13.72 -22.67 4.07
C LYS A 91 -12.32 -22.62 3.43
N VAL A 92 -11.80 -21.42 3.26
CA VAL A 92 -10.42 -21.19 2.82
C VAL A 92 -9.52 -20.89 4.01
N ASP A 93 -8.20 -21.05 3.82
CA ASP A 93 -7.24 -20.74 4.88
C ASP A 93 -7.27 -19.25 5.24
N SER A 94 -7.66 -18.98 6.48
CA SER A 94 -7.79 -17.61 6.99
C SER A 94 -6.46 -16.86 7.05
N THR A 95 -5.32 -17.57 7.13
CA THR A 95 -3.99 -16.97 7.16
C THR A 95 -3.65 -16.41 5.79
N THR A 96 -3.83 -17.22 4.76
CA THR A 96 -3.64 -16.82 3.36
C THR A 96 -4.58 -15.68 2.98
N TYR A 97 -5.86 -15.79 3.35
CA TYR A 97 -6.84 -14.73 3.10
C TYR A 97 -6.43 -13.39 3.74
N ARG A 98 -6.00 -13.40 5.01
CA ARG A 98 -5.50 -12.19 5.69
C ARG A 98 -4.26 -11.59 5.03
N GLN A 99 -3.36 -12.42 4.49
CA GLN A 99 -2.20 -11.94 3.75
C GLN A 99 -2.63 -11.21 2.48
N TRP A 100 -3.62 -11.73 1.76
CA TRP A 100 -4.19 -11.08 0.56
C TRP A 100 -4.82 -9.74 0.91
N ILE A 101 -5.72 -9.73 1.89
CA ILE A 101 -6.39 -8.50 2.32
C ILE A 101 -5.38 -7.48 2.85
N GLY A 102 -4.40 -7.89 3.64
CA GLY A 102 -3.34 -7.01 4.12
C GLY A 102 -2.54 -6.36 2.99
N SER A 103 -2.21 -7.12 1.94
CA SER A 103 -1.54 -6.60 0.75
C SER A 103 -2.41 -5.59 0.00
N LEU A 104 -3.71 -5.87 -0.14
CA LEU A 104 -4.66 -4.96 -0.79
C LEU A 104 -4.90 -3.69 0.05
N ILE A 105 -5.03 -3.79 1.38
CA ILE A 105 -5.13 -2.62 2.27
C ILE A 105 -3.92 -1.71 2.08
N TYR A 106 -2.71 -2.26 2.01
CA TYR A 106 -1.52 -1.46 1.77
C TYR A 106 -1.58 -0.75 0.40
N LEU A 107 -2.04 -1.44 -0.64
CA LEU A 107 -2.19 -0.86 -1.98
C LEU A 107 -3.18 0.33 -2.01
N THR A 108 -4.21 0.33 -1.14
CA THR A 108 -5.21 1.43 -1.10
C THR A 108 -4.61 2.79 -0.72
N THR A 109 -3.40 2.84 -0.18
CA THR A 109 -2.72 4.11 0.15
C THR A 109 -2.44 4.97 -1.08
N THR A 110 -2.25 4.36 -2.27
CA THR A 110 -2.11 5.06 -3.55
C THR A 110 -3.23 4.77 -4.54
N HIS A 111 -4.10 3.79 -4.23
CA HIS A 111 -5.26 3.38 -5.03
C HIS A 111 -6.54 3.48 -4.18
N PRO A 112 -7.01 4.70 -3.87
CA PRO A 112 -8.20 4.90 -3.03
C PRO A 112 -9.48 4.35 -3.66
N ASP A 113 -9.53 4.15 -4.97
CA ASP A 113 -10.61 3.50 -5.70
C ASP A 113 -10.85 2.05 -5.26
N LEU A 114 -9.84 1.35 -4.76
CA LEU A 114 -9.94 -0.01 -4.22
C LEU A 114 -10.49 -0.05 -2.79
N SER A 115 -10.48 1.07 -2.06
CA SER A 115 -10.74 1.09 -0.61
C SER A 115 -12.09 0.50 -0.23
N TYR A 116 -13.13 0.78 -1.00
CA TYR A 116 -14.46 0.23 -0.73
C TYR A 116 -14.50 -1.30 -0.85
N ALA A 117 -14.01 -1.84 -1.97
CA ALA A 117 -13.96 -3.27 -2.21
C ALA A 117 -13.15 -4.00 -1.12
N VAL A 118 -11.97 -3.50 -0.83
CA VAL A 118 -11.08 -4.06 0.20
C VAL A 118 -11.73 -4.00 1.59
N SER A 119 -12.45 -2.93 1.92
CA SER A 119 -13.18 -2.81 3.20
C SER A 119 -14.29 -3.84 3.34
N ILE A 120 -15.00 -4.16 2.27
CA ILE A 120 -16.03 -5.22 2.28
C ILE A 120 -15.38 -6.58 2.51
N LEU A 121 -14.35 -6.93 1.74
CA LEU A 121 -13.65 -8.21 1.85
C LEU A 121 -12.99 -8.40 3.23
N SER A 122 -12.49 -7.33 3.85
CA SER A 122 -11.85 -7.39 5.17
C SER A 122 -12.78 -7.88 6.29
N ARG A 123 -14.10 -7.80 6.11
CA ARG A 123 -15.09 -8.29 7.09
C ARG A 123 -15.09 -9.81 7.25
N PHE A 124 -14.52 -10.53 6.28
CA PHE A 124 -14.51 -11.99 6.23
C PHE A 124 -13.18 -12.61 6.68
N MET A 125 -12.22 -11.82 7.15
CA MET A 125 -10.88 -12.30 7.56
C MET A 125 -10.87 -13.37 8.68
N GLN A 126 -11.93 -13.51 9.48
CA GLN A 126 -12.01 -14.51 10.54
C GLN A 126 -12.39 -15.89 10.02
N GLU A 127 -13.41 -15.95 9.16
CA GLU A 127 -13.94 -17.17 8.57
C GLU A 127 -14.22 -16.94 7.08
N PRO A 128 -13.17 -16.89 6.25
CA PRO A 128 -13.34 -16.68 4.82
C PRO A 128 -13.87 -17.93 4.13
N LEU A 129 -14.71 -17.72 3.12
CA LEU A 129 -15.20 -18.74 2.22
C LEU A 129 -14.60 -18.50 0.82
N ASP A 130 -14.64 -19.52 -0.03
CA ASP A 130 -14.18 -19.45 -1.43
C ASP A 130 -14.97 -18.43 -2.27
N SER A 131 -16.20 -18.10 -1.87
CA SER A 131 -17.05 -17.07 -2.47
C SER A 131 -16.64 -15.64 -2.12
N HIS A 132 -15.76 -15.45 -1.11
CA HIS A 132 -15.30 -14.14 -0.67
C HIS A 132 -14.06 -13.70 -1.45
#